data_e759258112fb460d916a8a8094143b02
#
_entry.id   e759258112fb460d916a8a8094143b02
#
_cell.length_a   1.000
_cell.length_b   1.000
_cell.length_c   1.000
_cell.angle_alpha   90.00
_cell.angle_beta   90.00
_cell.angle_gamma   90.00
#
_symmetry.space_group_name_H-M   'P 1'
#
loop_
_entity.id
_entity.type
_entity.pdbx_description
1 polymer ?
#
loop_
_entity_poly.entity_id
_entity_poly.type
_entity_poly.pdbx_seq_one_letter_code
_entity_poly.pdbx_strand_id
1 'polypeptide(L)'
;ANLFPFIYMKVGGISSEIELLEIPNVLFTEDYASLGTFFLLFVQLVPAFCLVTILLLVNRVRMPAGLKTFLARILFQLKTWGMAEIFLAGVLVSFVKLMAYGDIGIGLSFVPWCMFCLLQLRTFQCVDRRWLWDDIAPMPAITQPLKVGVTGIRQGLRSCACCTAVLPVDQTVCPRCNSKGTARRKNSLQWTLALLVKIGRASCRER
;
A
#
# COMPACT_ATOMS: atom_id res chain seq x y z
N ALA A 1 9.91 -15.17 -11.28
CA ALA A 1 9.61 -15.62 -9.93
C ALA A 1 8.39 -16.57 -9.91
N ASN A 2 7.45 -16.42 -10.83
CA ASN A 2 6.19 -17.17 -10.83
C ASN A 2 6.22 -18.49 -11.63
N LEU A 3 7.33 -18.85 -12.27
CA LEU A 3 7.46 -20.01 -13.18
C LEU A 3 8.44 -21.08 -12.68
N PHE A 4 8.99 -20.90 -11.49
CA PHE A 4 9.94 -21.82 -10.89
C PHE A 4 9.57 -22.11 -9.44
N PRO A 5 9.96 -23.25 -8.87
CA PRO A 5 9.62 -23.60 -7.51
C PRO A 5 10.11 -22.54 -6.50
N PHE A 6 9.21 -22.14 -5.63
CA PHE A 6 9.45 -21.10 -4.61
C PHE A 6 10.06 -21.71 -3.34
N ILE A 7 9.52 -22.84 -2.90
CA ILE A 7 10.02 -23.62 -1.78
C ILE A 7 9.90 -25.10 -2.12
N TYR A 8 10.91 -25.89 -1.78
CA TYR A 8 10.80 -27.33 -1.82
C TYR A 8 10.98 -27.93 -0.41
N MET A 9 10.09 -28.84 -0.09
CA MET A 9 10.10 -29.57 1.18
C MET A 9 10.38 -31.05 0.93
N LYS A 10 11.32 -31.61 1.71
CA LYS A 10 11.51 -33.04 1.80
C LYS A 10 11.18 -33.50 3.21
N VAL A 11 10.04 -34.15 3.37
CA VAL A 11 9.59 -34.72 4.63
C VAL A 11 9.24 -36.17 4.40
N GLY A 12 9.93 -37.08 5.08
CA GLY A 12 9.64 -38.52 5.05
C GLY A 12 9.76 -39.19 3.67
N GLY A 13 10.59 -38.65 2.75
CA GLY A 13 10.80 -39.25 1.42
C GLY A 13 9.83 -38.70 0.33
N ILE A 14 8.88 -37.81 0.69
CA ILE A 14 8.00 -37.14 -0.23
C ILE A 14 8.58 -35.74 -0.52
N SER A 15 8.87 -35.45 -1.80
CA SER A 15 9.28 -34.11 -2.22
C SER A 15 8.06 -33.38 -2.78
N SER A 16 7.66 -32.31 -2.17
CA SER A 16 6.66 -31.38 -2.71
C SER A 16 7.31 -30.05 -3.06
N GLU A 17 7.05 -29.60 -4.28
CA GLU A 17 7.49 -28.31 -4.79
C GLU A 17 6.25 -27.40 -4.86
N ILE A 18 6.37 -26.21 -4.33
CA ILE A 18 5.27 -25.24 -4.31
C ILE A 18 5.68 -24.02 -5.14
N GLU A 19 4.93 -23.71 -6.17
CA GLU A 19 5.07 -22.49 -6.94
C GLU A 19 4.25 -21.35 -6.35
N LEU A 20 4.73 -20.11 -6.52
CA LEU A 20 4.02 -18.92 -5.99
C LEU A 20 2.62 -18.74 -6.60
N LEU A 21 2.43 -19.14 -7.86
CA LEU A 21 1.14 -19.10 -8.56
C LEU A 21 0.19 -20.22 -8.17
N GLU A 22 0.71 -21.32 -7.63
CA GLU A 22 -0.11 -22.45 -7.18
C GLU A 22 -0.70 -22.20 -5.78
N ILE A 23 -0.08 -21.33 -4.97
CA ILE A 23 -0.55 -21.05 -3.61
C ILE A 23 -2.04 -20.66 -3.59
N PRO A 24 -2.56 -19.75 -4.44
CA PRO A 24 -3.99 -19.48 -4.48
C PRO A 24 -4.82 -20.69 -4.86
N ASN A 25 -4.38 -21.48 -5.85
CA ASN A 25 -5.12 -22.66 -6.30
C ASN A 25 -5.23 -23.72 -5.20
N VAL A 26 -4.13 -24.00 -4.50
CA VAL A 26 -4.12 -24.92 -3.35
C VAL A 26 -5.05 -24.41 -2.25
N LEU A 27 -5.03 -23.11 -1.95
CA LEU A 27 -5.92 -22.51 -0.96
C LEU A 27 -7.40 -22.57 -1.37
N PHE A 28 -7.70 -22.52 -2.68
CA PHE A 28 -9.07 -22.70 -3.20
C PHE A 28 -9.53 -24.14 -3.11
N THR A 29 -8.65 -25.12 -3.30
CA THR A 29 -8.98 -26.54 -3.22
C THR A 29 -9.15 -27.02 -1.77
N GLU A 30 -8.47 -26.40 -0.83
CA GLU A 30 -8.53 -26.72 0.62
C GLU A 30 -9.60 -25.94 1.39
N ASP A 31 -10.64 -25.43 0.70
CA ASP A 31 -11.75 -24.64 1.28
C ASP A 31 -11.34 -23.29 1.93
N TYR A 32 -10.13 -22.84 1.76
CA TYR A 32 -9.66 -21.52 2.22
C TYR A 32 -9.76 -20.43 1.13
N ALA A 33 -10.85 -20.42 0.38
CA ALA A 33 -11.07 -19.53 -0.76
C ALA A 33 -10.92 -18.03 -0.41
N SER A 34 -11.34 -17.61 0.77
CA SER A 34 -11.17 -16.23 1.24
C SER A 34 -9.69 -15.85 1.37
N LEU A 35 -8.88 -16.72 1.93
CA LEU A 35 -7.44 -16.49 2.11
C LEU A 35 -6.70 -16.46 0.76
N GLY A 36 -7.04 -17.38 -0.16
CA GLY A 36 -6.51 -17.40 -1.53
C GLY A 36 -6.83 -16.12 -2.29
N THR A 37 -8.06 -15.61 -2.16
CA THR A 37 -8.49 -14.34 -2.79
C THR A 37 -7.71 -13.15 -2.20
N PHE A 38 -7.55 -13.09 -0.88
CA PHE A 38 -6.74 -12.05 -0.22
C PHE A 38 -5.29 -12.08 -0.68
N PHE A 39 -4.69 -13.25 -0.74
CA PHE A 39 -3.32 -13.42 -1.22
C PHE A 39 -3.14 -12.89 -2.65
N LEU A 40 -3.99 -13.34 -3.57
CA LEU A 40 -3.92 -12.94 -4.97
C LEU A 40 -4.12 -11.42 -5.13
N LEU A 41 -5.08 -10.84 -4.41
CA LEU A 41 -5.38 -9.42 -4.49
C LEU A 41 -4.25 -8.56 -3.91
N PHE A 42 -3.84 -8.81 -2.66
CA PHE A 42 -2.94 -7.90 -1.94
C PHE A 42 -1.46 -8.18 -2.17
N VAL A 43 -1.07 -9.41 -2.49
CA VAL A 43 0.33 -9.79 -2.69
C VAL A 43 0.73 -9.72 -4.16
N GLN A 44 -0.19 -9.98 -5.09
CA GLN A 44 0.11 -9.99 -6.53
C GLN A 44 -0.51 -8.81 -7.28
N LEU A 45 -1.84 -8.63 -7.22
CA LEU A 45 -2.54 -7.64 -8.04
C LEU A 45 -2.23 -6.20 -7.62
N VAL A 46 -2.32 -5.87 -6.35
CA VAL A 46 -2.08 -4.49 -5.87
C VAL A 46 -0.65 -4.02 -6.15
N PRO A 47 0.42 -4.78 -5.85
CA PRO A 47 1.78 -4.39 -6.21
C PRO A 47 1.99 -4.21 -7.70
N ALA A 48 1.51 -5.16 -8.52
CA ALA A 48 1.62 -5.09 -9.97
C ALA A 48 0.90 -3.84 -10.52
N PHE A 49 -0.32 -3.59 -10.07
CA PHE A 49 -1.08 -2.40 -10.45
C PHE A 49 -0.35 -1.10 -10.07
N CYS A 50 0.20 -1.01 -8.86
CA CYS A 50 0.96 0.15 -8.42
C CYS A 50 2.19 0.41 -9.28
N LEU A 51 2.99 -0.65 -9.59
CA LEU A 51 4.16 -0.51 -10.44
C LEU A 51 3.81 -0.09 -11.87
N VAL A 52 2.81 -0.72 -12.48
CA VAL A 52 2.32 -0.35 -13.82
C VAL A 52 1.85 1.10 -13.82
N THR A 53 1.07 1.51 -12.83
CA THR A 53 0.59 2.90 -12.72
C THR A 53 1.73 3.90 -12.57
N ILE A 54 2.73 3.60 -11.74
CA ILE A 54 3.93 4.45 -11.59
C ILE A 54 4.67 4.57 -12.91
N LEU A 55 4.90 3.45 -13.62
CA LEU A 55 5.57 3.45 -14.92
C LEU A 55 4.82 4.28 -15.96
N LEU A 56 3.50 4.15 -16.02
CA LEU A 56 2.66 4.91 -16.96
C LEU A 56 2.71 6.42 -16.66
N LEU A 57 2.67 6.80 -15.38
CA LEU A 57 2.70 8.21 -14.97
C LEU A 57 4.09 8.82 -15.16
N VAL A 58 5.16 8.12 -14.79
CA VAL A 58 6.55 8.61 -14.93
C VAL A 58 6.96 8.73 -16.40
N ASN A 59 6.58 7.77 -17.23
CA ASN A 59 6.85 7.81 -18.69
C ASN A 59 5.96 8.82 -19.45
N ARG A 60 5.14 9.60 -18.73
CA ARG A 60 4.29 10.65 -19.32
C ARG A 60 3.44 10.16 -20.50
N VAL A 61 2.98 8.91 -20.45
CA VAL A 61 2.14 8.33 -21.50
C VAL A 61 0.95 9.27 -21.75
N ARG A 62 0.64 9.49 -23.05
CA ARG A 62 -0.48 10.33 -23.47
C ARG A 62 -1.81 9.70 -23.04
N MET A 63 -2.33 10.14 -21.92
CA MET A 63 -3.62 9.73 -21.36
C MET A 63 -4.46 10.97 -21.06
N PRO A 64 -5.80 10.86 -21.12
CA PRO A 64 -6.68 11.97 -20.73
C PRO A 64 -6.41 12.36 -19.26
N ALA A 65 -6.46 13.68 -18.98
CA ALA A 65 -6.14 14.23 -17.67
C ALA A 65 -6.99 13.61 -16.53
N GLY A 66 -8.26 13.30 -16.80
CA GLY A 66 -9.12 12.62 -15.84
C GLY A 66 -8.64 11.24 -15.43
N LEU A 67 -8.12 10.44 -16.38
CA LEU A 67 -7.57 9.12 -16.12
C LEU A 67 -6.28 9.19 -15.29
N LYS A 68 -5.38 10.14 -15.60
CA LYS A 68 -4.16 10.37 -14.82
C LYS A 68 -4.48 10.70 -13.37
N THR A 69 -5.43 11.63 -13.17
CA THR A 69 -5.89 12.02 -11.83
C THR A 69 -6.51 10.85 -11.06
N PHE A 70 -7.31 10.04 -11.73
CA PHE A 70 -7.94 8.85 -11.15
C PHE A 70 -6.90 7.80 -10.75
N LEU A 71 -5.98 7.46 -11.65
CA LEU A 71 -4.90 6.51 -11.38
C LEU A 71 -3.99 6.97 -10.23
N ALA A 72 -3.58 8.24 -10.22
CA ALA A 72 -2.77 8.79 -9.13
C ALA A 72 -3.50 8.73 -7.78
N ARG A 73 -4.80 8.99 -7.76
CA ARG A 73 -5.63 8.91 -6.56
C ARG A 73 -5.69 7.49 -6.01
N ILE A 74 -5.95 6.50 -6.87
CA ILE A 74 -5.98 5.09 -6.50
C ILE A 74 -4.59 4.63 -6.05
N LEU A 75 -3.53 5.00 -6.77
CA LEU A 75 -2.15 4.65 -6.42
C LEU A 75 -1.80 5.04 -4.99
N PHE A 76 -2.05 6.29 -4.59
CA PHE A 76 -1.74 6.75 -3.23
C PHE A 76 -2.65 6.15 -2.16
N GLN A 77 -3.84 5.71 -2.52
CA GLN A 77 -4.72 4.98 -1.61
C GLN A 77 -4.25 3.53 -1.46
N LEU A 78 -3.94 2.84 -2.54
CA LEU A 78 -3.49 1.45 -2.54
C LEU A 78 -2.04 1.30 -2.02
N LYS A 79 -1.19 2.31 -2.16
CA LYS A 79 0.16 2.30 -1.58
C LYS A 79 0.15 1.92 -0.09
N THR A 80 -0.86 2.36 0.66
CA THR A 80 -1.03 2.04 2.09
C THR A 80 -1.45 0.60 2.33
N TRP A 81 -2.02 -0.07 1.32
CA TRP A 81 -2.53 -1.44 1.40
C TRP A 81 -1.57 -2.47 0.78
N GLY A 82 -0.41 -2.04 0.29
CA GLY A 82 0.62 -2.95 -0.23
C GLY A 82 1.17 -3.82 0.90
N MET A 83 0.82 -5.11 0.91
CA MET A 83 1.20 -6.08 1.95
C MET A 83 2.32 -7.03 1.49
N ALA A 84 2.92 -6.82 0.32
CA ALA A 84 3.97 -7.69 -0.19
C ALA A 84 5.18 -7.78 0.75
N GLU A 85 5.52 -6.70 1.43
CA GLU A 85 6.62 -6.64 2.41
C GLU A 85 6.31 -7.44 3.67
N ILE A 86 5.07 -7.32 4.17
CA ILE A 86 4.61 -8.07 5.35
C ILE A 86 4.55 -9.56 5.03
N PHE A 87 4.11 -9.91 3.81
CA PHE A 87 4.12 -11.29 3.35
C PHE A 87 5.54 -11.83 3.27
N LEU A 88 6.51 -11.07 2.72
CA LEU A 88 7.91 -11.47 2.71
C LEU A 88 8.44 -11.75 4.12
N ALA A 89 8.18 -10.83 5.06
CA ALA A 89 8.59 -11.00 6.46
C ALA A 89 7.94 -12.26 7.08
N GLY A 90 6.65 -12.49 6.83
CA GLY A 90 5.92 -13.67 7.28
C GLY A 90 6.48 -14.97 6.73
N VAL A 91 6.83 -15.01 5.43
CA VAL A 91 7.47 -16.17 4.79
C VAL A 91 8.84 -16.43 5.40
N LEU A 92 9.67 -15.41 5.62
CA LEU A 92 10.99 -15.56 6.25
C LEU A 92 10.88 -16.14 7.66
N VAL A 93 9.97 -15.60 8.47
CA VAL A 93 9.75 -16.11 9.85
C VAL A 93 9.23 -17.55 9.82
N SER A 94 8.31 -17.87 8.92
CA SER A 94 7.78 -19.23 8.76
C SER A 94 8.87 -20.18 8.30
N PHE A 95 9.73 -19.75 7.38
CA PHE A 95 10.86 -20.51 6.88
C PHE A 95 11.84 -20.90 8.01
N VAL A 96 12.22 -19.91 8.84
CA VAL A 96 13.10 -20.16 9.99
C VAL A 96 12.50 -21.18 10.97
N LYS A 97 11.19 -21.12 11.21
CA LYS A 97 10.49 -22.10 12.06
C LYS A 97 10.46 -23.49 11.44
N LEU A 98 10.20 -23.57 10.13
CA LEU A 98 10.08 -24.84 9.42
C LEU A 98 11.43 -25.55 9.27
N MET A 99 12.55 -24.83 9.20
CA MET A 99 13.90 -25.42 9.22
C MET A 99 14.19 -26.27 10.46
N ALA A 100 13.46 -26.03 11.55
CA ALA A 100 13.58 -26.83 12.78
C ALA A 100 12.89 -28.21 12.67
N TYR A 101 12.00 -28.41 11.68
CA TYR A 101 11.19 -29.62 11.55
C TYR A 101 11.57 -30.51 10.36
N GLY A 102 12.42 -30.05 9.44
CA GLY A 102 12.81 -30.85 8.27
C GLY A 102 13.79 -30.14 7.35
N ASP A 103 14.28 -30.87 6.34
CA ASP A 103 15.14 -30.34 5.29
C ASP A 103 14.30 -29.51 4.28
N ILE A 104 14.28 -28.23 4.50
CA ILE A 104 13.57 -27.28 3.61
C ILE A 104 14.61 -26.52 2.82
N GLY A 105 14.47 -26.54 1.50
CA GLY A 105 15.33 -25.81 0.60
C GLY A 105 14.63 -24.60 -0.01
N ILE A 106 15.42 -23.55 -0.21
CA ILE A 106 15.00 -22.33 -0.89
C ILE A 106 14.99 -22.59 -2.38
N GLY A 107 13.84 -22.41 -3.02
CA GLY A 107 13.71 -22.51 -4.46
C GLY A 107 14.36 -21.34 -5.19
N LEU A 108 14.66 -21.56 -6.47
CA LEU A 108 15.33 -20.55 -7.31
C LEU A 108 14.51 -19.25 -7.48
N SER A 109 13.19 -19.34 -7.36
CA SER A 109 12.28 -18.18 -7.45
C SER A 109 12.24 -17.29 -6.22
N PHE A 110 12.72 -17.75 -5.08
CA PHE A 110 12.71 -16.99 -3.83
C PHE A 110 13.58 -15.73 -3.91
N VAL A 111 14.81 -15.86 -4.45
CA VAL A 111 15.74 -14.73 -4.56
C VAL A 111 15.20 -13.61 -5.46
N PRO A 112 14.75 -13.88 -6.71
CA PRO A 112 14.11 -12.86 -7.55
C PRO A 112 12.89 -12.21 -6.89
N TRP A 113 12.14 -12.98 -6.12
CA TRP A 113 10.97 -12.43 -5.42
C TRP A 113 11.36 -11.49 -4.27
N CYS A 114 12.37 -11.82 -3.48
CA CYS A 114 12.94 -10.92 -2.48
C CYS A 114 13.45 -9.63 -3.12
N MET A 115 14.18 -9.73 -4.23
CA MET A 115 14.66 -8.57 -4.98
C MET A 115 13.50 -7.71 -5.49
N PHE A 116 12.44 -8.33 -5.99
CA PHE A 116 11.22 -7.62 -6.39
C PHE A 116 10.61 -6.82 -5.24
N CYS A 117 10.45 -7.42 -4.05
CA CYS A 117 9.90 -6.74 -2.87
C CYS A 117 10.79 -5.54 -2.43
N LEU A 118 12.11 -5.71 -2.43
CA LEU A 118 13.04 -4.64 -2.09
C LEU A 118 13.00 -3.50 -3.11
N LEU A 119 12.97 -3.81 -4.40
CA LEU A 119 12.86 -2.82 -5.47
C LEU A 119 11.51 -2.08 -5.41
N GLN A 120 10.43 -2.79 -5.11
CA GLN A 120 9.11 -2.19 -4.93
C GLN A 120 9.10 -1.22 -3.75
N LEU A 121 9.66 -1.61 -2.61
CA LEU A 121 9.81 -0.75 -1.44
C LEU A 121 10.59 0.53 -1.80
N ARG A 122 11.70 0.36 -2.51
CA ARG A 122 12.53 1.48 -2.97
C ARG A 122 11.77 2.40 -3.91
N THR A 123 11.03 1.84 -4.86
CA THR A 123 10.19 2.60 -5.78
C THR A 123 9.15 3.44 -5.03
N PHE A 124 8.49 2.85 -4.03
CA PHE A 124 7.51 3.58 -3.23
C PHE A 124 8.12 4.68 -2.34
N GLN A 125 9.37 4.54 -1.93
CA GLN A 125 10.11 5.58 -1.21
C GLN A 125 10.52 6.74 -2.13
N CYS A 126 10.95 6.42 -3.36
CA CYS A 126 11.41 7.40 -4.34
C CYS A 126 10.26 8.23 -4.95
N VAL A 127 9.05 7.67 -5.04
CA VAL A 127 7.89 8.38 -5.60
C VAL A 127 7.33 9.35 -4.55
N ASP A 128 7.74 10.61 -4.63
CA ASP A 128 7.16 11.67 -3.82
C ASP A 128 5.78 12.08 -4.36
N ARG A 129 4.81 12.18 -3.44
CA ARG A 129 3.44 12.57 -3.74
C ARG A 129 3.38 13.97 -4.39
N ARG A 130 4.16 14.93 -3.90
CA ARG A 130 4.15 16.30 -4.41
C ARG A 130 4.63 16.35 -5.84
N TRP A 131 5.80 15.76 -6.09
CA TRP A 131 6.40 15.73 -7.42
C TRP A 131 5.46 15.10 -8.46
N LEU A 132 4.86 13.95 -8.14
CA LEU A 132 3.95 13.28 -9.07
C LEU A 132 2.69 14.10 -9.38
N TRP A 133 2.13 14.74 -8.35
CA TRP A 133 0.95 15.59 -8.56
C TRP A 133 1.27 16.88 -9.30
N ASP A 134 2.46 17.45 -9.14
CA ASP A 134 2.87 18.67 -9.85
C ASP A 134 3.05 18.40 -11.36
N ASP A 135 3.43 17.18 -11.74
CA ASP A 135 3.49 16.77 -13.15
C ASP A 135 2.09 16.50 -13.76
N ILE A 136 1.11 16.06 -12.96
CA ILE A 136 -0.24 15.75 -13.44
C ILE A 136 -1.11 17.01 -13.57
N ALA A 137 -1.08 17.89 -12.57
CA ALA A 137 -1.88 19.10 -12.52
C ALA A 137 -1.18 20.19 -11.71
N PRO A 138 -1.14 21.43 -12.18
CA PRO A 138 -0.49 22.53 -11.46
C PRO A 138 -1.18 22.81 -10.13
N MET A 139 -0.41 23.37 -9.17
CA MET A 139 -0.96 23.76 -7.89
C MET A 139 -1.94 24.92 -8.04
N PRO A 140 -3.14 24.89 -7.43
CA PRO A 140 -4.06 25.99 -7.47
C PRO A 140 -3.44 27.23 -6.81
N ALA A 141 -3.58 28.39 -7.43
CA ALA A 141 -3.07 29.66 -6.91
C ALA A 141 -3.79 30.04 -5.61
N ILE A 142 -3.03 30.44 -4.61
CA ILE A 142 -3.57 30.95 -3.34
C ILE A 142 -3.73 32.45 -3.49
N THR A 143 -4.97 32.93 -3.43
CA THR A 143 -5.31 34.36 -3.61
C THR A 143 -5.07 35.19 -2.35
N GLN A 144 -4.88 34.53 -1.19
CA GLN A 144 -4.71 35.21 0.09
C GLN A 144 -3.24 35.45 0.42
N PRO A 145 -2.86 36.63 0.97
CA PRO A 145 -1.50 36.89 1.41
C PRO A 145 -1.17 36.01 2.62
N LEU A 146 -0.13 35.20 2.51
CA LEU A 146 0.33 34.30 3.57
C LEU A 146 1.19 35.04 4.58
N LYS A 147 0.88 34.89 5.87
CA LYS A 147 1.72 35.39 6.97
C LYS A 147 2.64 34.28 7.47
N VAL A 148 3.94 34.54 7.43
CA VAL A 148 4.95 33.61 7.95
C VAL A 148 4.84 33.50 9.48
N GLY A 149 4.99 32.29 10.03
CA GLY A 149 4.90 32.03 11.47
C GLY A 149 3.49 31.78 12.01
N VAL A 150 2.45 31.90 11.19
CA VAL A 150 1.06 31.61 11.60
C VAL A 150 0.60 30.27 11.01
N THR A 151 -0.07 29.44 11.80
CA THR A 151 -0.57 28.14 11.33
C THR A 151 -1.60 28.28 10.21
N GLY A 152 -1.58 27.39 9.20
CA GLY A 152 -2.49 27.45 8.06
C GLY A 152 -3.98 27.48 8.45
N ILE A 153 -4.38 26.75 9.50
CA ILE A 153 -5.76 26.76 10.00
C ILE A 153 -6.19 28.14 10.49
N ARG A 154 -5.31 28.87 11.16
CA ARG A 154 -5.59 30.27 11.62
C ARG A 154 -5.70 31.24 10.47
N GLN A 155 -5.08 30.92 9.33
CA GLN A 155 -5.17 31.70 8.09
C GLN A 155 -6.33 31.24 7.20
N GLY A 156 -7.18 30.32 7.68
CA GLY A 156 -8.29 29.77 6.88
C GLY A 156 -7.85 28.83 5.77
N LEU A 157 -6.68 28.20 5.91
CA LEU A 157 -6.15 27.27 4.92
C LEU A 157 -6.13 25.83 5.44
N ARG A 158 -6.31 24.87 4.54
CA ARG A 158 -6.17 23.44 4.78
C ARG A 158 -5.39 22.76 3.67
N SER A 159 -4.75 21.63 3.95
CA SER A 159 -4.15 20.81 2.93
C SER A 159 -5.10 19.69 2.48
N CYS A 160 -5.07 19.37 1.20
CA CYS A 160 -5.80 18.23 0.65
C CYS A 160 -5.11 16.92 1.09
N ALA A 161 -5.86 15.98 1.65
CA ALA A 161 -5.34 14.68 2.07
C ALA A 161 -4.85 13.80 0.90
N CYS A 162 -5.36 14.04 -0.32
CA CYS A 162 -5.04 13.26 -1.51
C CYS A 162 -3.80 13.80 -2.25
N CYS A 163 -3.82 15.08 -2.65
CA CYS A 163 -2.79 15.69 -3.51
C CYS A 163 -1.90 16.72 -2.77
N THR A 164 -2.10 16.92 -1.48
CA THR A 164 -1.38 17.90 -0.64
C THR A 164 -1.51 19.37 -1.08
N ALA A 165 -2.42 19.69 -2.01
CA ALA A 165 -2.69 21.07 -2.42
C ALA A 165 -3.22 21.87 -1.24
N VAL A 166 -2.79 23.13 -1.14
CA VAL A 166 -3.29 24.07 -0.14
C VAL A 166 -4.57 24.71 -0.65
N LEU A 167 -5.62 24.69 0.15
CA LEU A 167 -6.97 25.12 -0.20
C LEU A 167 -7.55 25.97 0.92
N PRO A 168 -8.48 26.88 0.63
CA PRO A 168 -9.30 27.54 1.64
C PRO A 168 -10.12 26.50 2.44
N VAL A 169 -10.36 26.78 3.71
CA VAL A 169 -11.12 25.88 4.60
C VAL A 169 -12.56 25.67 4.09
N ASP A 170 -13.14 26.69 3.49
CA ASP A 170 -14.52 26.69 2.98
C ASP A 170 -14.71 25.80 1.74
N GLN A 171 -13.64 25.53 1.01
CA GLN A 171 -13.67 24.72 -0.19
C GLN A 171 -13.67 23.22 0.16
N THR A 172 -14.82 22.56 0.01
CA THR A 172 -14.98 21.13 0.34
C THR A 172 -14.42 20.19 -0.72
N VAL A 173 -14.36 20.60 -1.98
CA VAL A 173 -13.86 19.80 -3.11
C VAL A 173 -12.54 20.39 -3.61
N CYS A 174 -11.54 19.55 -3.76
CA CYS A 174 -10.24 19.97 -4.29
C CYS A 174 -10.31 20.14 -5.82
N PRO A 175 -9.99 21.30 -6.41
CA PRO A 175 -10.01 21.51 -7.86
C PRO A 175 -8.92 20.69 -8.59
N ARG A 176 -7.85 20.31 -7.89
CA ARG A 176 -6.73 19.58 -8.47
C ARG A 176 -7.01 18.08 -8.63
N CYS A 177 -7.53 17.43 -7.59
CA CYS A 177 -7.74 15.96 -7.57
C CYS A 177 -9.21 15.57 -7.44
N ASN A 178 -10.13 16.51 -7.38
CA ASN A 178 -11.58 16.31 -7.22
C ASN A 178 -11.96 15.44 -5.99
N SER A 179 -11.08 15.37 -4.96
CA SER A 179 -11.40 14.68 -3.72
C SER A 179 -12.17 15.59 -2.77
N LYS A 180 -13.18 15.02 -2.11
CA LYS A 180 -13.91 15.68 -1.03
C LYS A 180 -13.11 15.58 0.27
N GLY A 181 -13.08 16.65 1.05
CA GLY A 181 -12.40 16.66 2.34
C GLY A 181 -12.80 17.85 3.18
N THR A 182 -12.65 17.70 4.49
CA THR A 182 -12.89 18.76 5.48
C THR A 182 -11.60 19.03 6.26
N ALA A 183 -11.46 20.22 6.82
CA ALA A 183 -10.29 20.60 7.63
C ALA A 183 -10.11 19.70 8.86
N ARG A 184 -11.22 19.25 9.42
CA ARG A 184 -11.24 18.37 10.61
C ARG A 184 -12.28 17.28 10.43
N ARG A 185 -11.94 16.05 10.78
CA ARG A 185 -12.89 14.94 10.79
C ARG A 185 -13.96 15.17 11.86
N LYS A 186 -15.22 15.01 11.51
CA LYS A 186 -16.32 15.02 12.48
C LYS A 186 -16.06 13.96 13.54
N ASN A 187 -16.28 14.33 14.81
CA ASN A 187 -16.14 13.41 15.96
C ASN A 187 -14.74 12.80 16.15
N SER A 188 -13.67 13.44 15.65
CA SER A 188 -12.30 12.90 15.78
C SER A 188 -11.92 12.59 17.23
N LEU A 189 -12.36 13.43 18.19
CA LEU A 189 -12.08 13.28 19.62
C LEU A 189 -12.77 12.04 20.19
N GLN A 190 -14.04 11.79 19.83
CA GLN A 190 -14.80 10.61 20.24
C GLN A 190 -14.18 9.32 19.72
N TRP A 191 -13.76 9.31 18.44
CA TRP A 191 -13.06 8.17 17.85
C TRP A 191 -11.72 7.90 18.53
N THR A 192 -10.94 8.95 18.83
CA THR A 192 -9.66 8.78 19.53
C THR A 192 -9.87 8.23 20.94
N LEU A 193 -10.84 8.77 21.69
CA LEU A 193 -11.19 8.27 23.02
C LEU A 193 -11.67 6.82 22.99
N ALA A 194 -12.54 6.47 22.03
CA ALA A 194 -13.04 5.11 21.88
C ALA A 194 -11.91 4.12 21.58
N LEU A 195 -10.95 4.50 20.74
CA LEU A 195 -9.78 3.67 20.44
C LEU A 195 -8.86 3.53 21.64
N LEU A 196 -8.58 4.62 22.38
CA LEU A 196 -7.76 4.58 23.59
C LEU A 196 -8.37 3.67 24.67
N VAL A 197 -9.68 3.78 24.90
CA VAL A 197 -10.39 2.92 25.87
C VAL A 197 -10.34 1.45 25.42
N LYS A 198 -10.50 1.18 24.12
CA LYS A 198 -10.45 -0.18 23.58
C LYS A 198 -9.05 -0.79 23.73
N ILE A 199 -8.00 -0.05 23.41
CA ILE A 199 -6.60 -0.47 23.57
C ILE A 199 -6.27 -0.65 25.05
N GLY A 200 -6.66 0.27 25.91
CA GLY A 200 -6.45 0.16 27.36
C GLY A 200 -7.09 -1.07 28.00
N ARG A 201 -8.31 -1.45 27.57
CA ARG A 201 -8.96 -2.68 28.02
C ARG A 201 -8.26 -3.95 27.54
N ALA A 202 -7.76 -3.98 26.29
CA ALA A 202 -7.01 -5.12 25.77
C ALA A 202 -5.71 -5.32 26.58
N SER A 203 -4.97 -4.25 26.87
CA SER A 203 -3.73 -4.31 27.63
C SER A 203 -3.92 -4.69 29.11
N CYS A 204 -5.07 -4.37 29.71
CA CYS A 204 -5.39 -4.79 31.09
C CYS A 204 -5.84 -6.25 31.21
N ARG A 205 -6.26 -6.90 30.11
CA ARG A 205 -6.75 -8.29 30.11
C ARG A 205 -5.61 -9.30 30.02
N GLU A 206 -4.41 -8.88 29.63
CA GLU A 206 -3.22 -9.72 29.50
C GLU A 206 -2.30 -9.69 30.75
N ARG A 207 -2.71 -9.05 31.82
CA ARG A 207 -2.08 -9.12 33.14
C ARG A 207 -3.02 -9.88 34.08
#